data_66b7ce3f1c2873d2f5ed8a0a10848f7a
#
_entry.id   66b7ce3f1c2873d2f5ed8a0a10848f7a
#
_cell.length_a   1.000
_cell.length_b   1.000
_cell.length_c   1.000
_cell.angle_alpha   90.00
_cell.angle_beta   90.00
_cell.angle_gamma   90.00
#
_symmetry.space_group_name_H-M   'P 1'
#
loop_
_entity.id
_entity.type
_entity.pdbx_description
1 polymer ?
#
loop_
_entity_poly.entity_id
_entity_poly.type
_entity_poly.pdbx_seq_one_letter_code
_entity_poly.pdbx_strand_id
1 'polypeptide(L)'
;YKRQIFEDQPIFFILLALILTYLSYSSLAIVLLSVSFLATGVIGVSEGLYLVLGANLGSGMLPLISNWRGSIQELTPVLANLIVRVICILAFYPFVDFVATFGLKFVSMELFPAIYHLSLNLIVAIVGVIFSKNILMLATKMLSNLEE
;
A
#
# COMPACT_ATOMS: atom_id res chain seq x y z
N TYR A 1 9.24 10.69 25.93
CA TYR A 1 10.55 10.08 25.58
C TYR A 1 10.42 8.81 24.69
N LYS A 2 9.33 8.05 24.78
CA LYS A 2 9.16 6.84 23.93
C LYS A 2 8.55 7.10 22.55
N ARG A 3 7.85 8.21 22.35
CA ARG A 3 7.27 8.57 21.04
C ARG A 3 8.33 8.91 19.97
N GLN A 4 9.39 9.60 20.36
CA GLN A 4 10.43 10.09 19.44
C GLN A 4 11.28 9.01 18.76
N ILE A 5 11.27 7.76 19.26
CA ILE A 5 12.10 6.67 18.68
C ILE A 5 11.52 6.18 17.35
N PHE A 6 10.22 6.36 17.10
CA PHE A 6 9.54 5.84 15.91
C PHE A 6 9.06 6.93 14.93
N GLU A 7 9.01 8.21 15.37
CA GLU A 7 8.48 9.34 14.58
C GLU A 7 9.29 9.62 13.30
N ASP A 8 10.55 9.18 13.20
CA ASP A 8 11.44 9.42 12.05
C ASP A 8 11.69 8.18 11.18
N GLN A 9 10.83 7.14 11.23
CA GLN A 9 11.06 5.91 10.47
C GLN A 9 9.87 5.47 9.61
N PRO A 10 9.48 6.25 8.58
CA PRO A 10 8.34 5.90 7.72
C PRO A 10 8.49 4.53 7.04
N ILE A 11 9.70 4.16 6.63
CA ILE A 11 10.00 2.87 6.00
C ILE A 11 9.71 1.71 6.96
N PHE A 12 9.97 1.87 8.26
CA PHE A 12 9.66 0.85 9.27
C PHE A 12 8.15 0.55 9.30
N PHE A 13 7.30 1.56 9.30
CA PHE A 13 5.84 1.37 9.31
C PHE A 13 5.33 0.73 8.02
N ILE A 14 5.90 1.10 6.87
CA ILE A 14 5.56 0.49 5.57
C ILE A 14 5.92 -0.99 5.57
N LEU A 15 7.14 -1.35 5.99
CA LEU A 15 7.60 -2.75 6.03
C LEU A 15 6.82 -3.57 7.06
N LEU A 16 6.56 -3.00 8.23
CA LEU A 16 5.75 -3.65 9.26
C LEU A 16 4.35 -3.98 8.73
N ALA A 17 3.68 -3.00 8.12
CA ALA A 17 2.35 -3.19 7.56
C ALA A 17 2.34 -4.19 6.39
N LEU A 18 3.37 -4.19 5.55
CA LEU A 18 3.53 -5.17 4.48
C LEU A 18 3.60 -6.60 5.06
N ILE A 19 4.47 -6.82 6.06
CA ILE A 19 4.62 -8.13 6.71
C ILE A 19 3.32 -8.55 7.39
N LEU A 20 2.68 -7.65 8.15
CA LEU A 20 1.41 -7.94 8.82
C LEU A 20 0.29 -8.23 7.83
N THR A 21 0.25 -7.52 6.69
CA THR A 21 -0.72 -7.80 5.61
C THR A 21 -0.50 -9.19 5.03
N TYR A 22 0.76 -9.59 4.82
CA TYR A 22 1.08 -10.93 4.36
C TYR A 22 0.65 -12.00 5.37
N LEU A 23 0.93 -11.81 6.65
CA LEU A 23 0.59 -12.76 7.70
C LEU A 23 -0.94 -12.88 7.94
N SER A 24 -1.66 -11.77 7.84
CA SER A 24 -3.12 -11.73 8.04
C SER A 24 -3.94 -12.03 6.78
N TYR A 25 -3.30 -12.05 5.60
CA TYR A 25 -3.97 -12.10 4.31
C TYR A 25 -5.02 -10.99 4.11
N SER A 26 -4.89 -9.88 4.85
CA SER A 26 -5.89 -8.81 4.85
C SER A 26 -5.27 -7.43 5.04
N SER A 27 -5.27 -6.63 3.98
CA SER A 27 -4.88 -5.21 4.10
C SER A 27 -5.89 -4.41 4.95
N LEU A 28 -7.17 -4.79 4.92
CA LEU A 28 -8.19 -4.12 5.71
C LEU A 28 -7.96 -4.31 7.21
N ALA A 29 -7.48 -5.49 7.64
CA ALA A 29 -7.12 -5.73 9.03
C ALA A 29 -6.03 -4.75 9.50
N ILE A 30 -5.05 -4.44 8.67
CA ILE A 30 -3.97 -3.50 8.99
C ILE A 30 -4.48 -2.05 8.99
N VAL A 31 -5.41 -1.70 8.10
CA VAL A 31 -6.08 -0.39 8.13
C VAL A 31 -6.86 -0.20 9.42
N LEU A 32 -7.62 -1.20 9.87
CA LEU A 32 -8.35 -1.15 11.14
C LEU A 32 -7.40 -1.11 12.35
N LEU A 33 -6.27 -1.81 12.28
CA LEU A 33 -5.22 -1.72 13.29
C LEU A 33 -4.65 -0.30 13.37
N SER A 34 -4.40 0.34 12.22
CA SER A 34 -3.97 1.75 12.15
C SER A 34 -4.99 2.69 12.79
N VAL A 35 -6.28 2.51 12.51
CA VAL A 35 -7.37 3.25 13.14
C VAL A 35 -7.34 3.09 14.68
N SER A 36 -7.18 1.86 15.16
CA SER A 36 -7.13 1.55 16.60
C SER A 36 -5.91 2.20 17.28
N PHE A 37 -4.75 2.16 16.65
CA PHE A 37 -3.54 2.78 17.19
C PHE A 37 -3.61 4.30 17.22
N LEU A 38 -4.25 4.91 16.23
CA LEU A 38 -4.55 6.35 16.23
C LEU A 38 -5.53 6.73 17.34
N ALA A 39 -6.62 5.99 17.48
CA ALA A 39 -7.63 6.25 18.52
C ALA A 39 -7.06 6.16 19.94
N THR A 40 -6.09 5.27 20.17
CA THR A 40 -5.41 5.12 21.47
C THR A 40 -4.20 6.05 21.63
N GLY A 41 -3.83 6.81 20.59
CA GLY A 41 -2.69 7.72 20.60
C GLY A 41 -1.32 7.01 20.67
N VAL A 42 -1.26 5.74 20.28
CA VAL A 42 -0.01 4.94 20.22
C VAL A 42 0.88 5.42 19.07
N ILE A 43 0.27 5.78 17.93
CA ILE A 43 0.94 6.34 16.75
C ILE A 43 0.32 7.69 16.37
N GLY A 44 1.03 8.49 15.59
CA GLY A 44 0.51 9.71 14.96
C GLY A 44 -0.17 9.42 13.64
N VAL A 45 -0.73 10.47 13.02
CA VAL A 45 -1.49 10.32 11.77
C VAL A 45 -0.59 9.92 10.60
N SER A 46 0.59 10.51 10.49
CA SER A 46 1.56 10.17 9.43
C SER A 46 1.94 8.69 9.49
N GLU A 47 2.26 8.16 10.68
CA GLU A 47 2.59 6.74 10.87
C GLU A 47 1.39 5.85 10.49
N GLY A 48 0.17 6.27 10.83
CA GLY A 48 -1.05 5.58 10.41
C GLY A 48 -1.18 5.51 8.89
N LEU A 49 -0.86 6.58 8.17
CA LEU A 49 -0.88 6.60 6.71
C LEU A 49 0.26 5.76 6.10
N TYR A 50 1.45 5.72 6.71
CA TYR A 50 2.52 4.83 6.29
C TYR A 50 2.15 3.35 6.45
N LEU A 51 1.41 2.98 7.52
CA LEU A 51 0.83 1.64 7.66
C LEU A 51 -0.13 1.33 6.50
N VAL A 52 -0.97 2.29 6.09
CA VAL A 52 -1.87 2.12 4.94
C VAL A 52 -1.11 1.91 3.64
N LEU A 53 -0.02 2.65 3.39
CA LEU A 53 0.83 2.44 2.20
C LEU A 53 1.42 1.03 2.18
N GLY A 54 1.96 0.57 3.31
CA GLY A 54 2.49 -0.78 3.44
C GLY A 54 1.45 -1.88 3.27
N ALA A 55 0.25 -1.68 3.82
CA ALA A 55 -0.88 -2.59 3.64
C ALA A 55 -1.32 -2.68 2.17
N ASN A 56 -1.30 -1.55 1.46
CA ASN A 56 -1.59 -1.49 0.03
C ASN A 56 -0.54 -2.25 -0.80
N LEU A 57 0.74 -2.10 -0.47
CA LEU A 57 1.82 -2.86 -1.10
C LEU A 57 1.67 -4.36 -0.84
N GLY A 58 1.45 -4.74 0.42
CA GLY A 58 1.26 -6.14 0.82
C GLY A 58 0.10 -6.82 0.09
N SER A 59 -1.02 -6.13 -0.08
CA SER A 59 -2.17 -6.66 -0.83
C SER A 59 -1.88 -6.88 -2.32
N GLY A 60 -0.95 -6.12 -2.92
CA GLY A 60 -0.49 -6.35 -4.28
C GLY A 60 0.50 -7.53 -4.39
N MET A 61 1.31 -7.76 -3.36
CA MET A 61 2.29 -8.85 -3.34
C MET A 61 1.67 -10.22 -3.04
N LEU A 62 0.60 -10.27 -2.24
CA LEU A 62 -0.06 -11.52 -1.83
C LEU A 62 -0.41 -12.44 -3.00
N PRO A 63 -1.14 -11.99 -4.05
CA PRO A 63 -1.48 -12.85 -5.18
C PRO A 63 -0.24 -13.33 -5.96
N LEU A 64 0.82 -12.50 -6.04
CA LEU A 64 2.06 -12.88 -6.72
C LEU A 64 2.77 -14.01 -5.98
N ILE A 65 2.90 -13.90 -4.65
CA ILE A 65 3.53 -14.93 -3.82
C ILE A 65 2.68 -16.20 -3.81
N SER A 66 1.37 -16.08 -3.72
CA SER A 66 0.46 -17.25 -3.70
C SER A 66 0.45 -18.03 -5.01
N ASN A 67 0.72 -17.36 -6.12
CA ASN A 67 0.70 -17.96 -7.48
C ASN A 67 2.09 -18.01 -8.13
N TRP A 68 3.17 -17.94 -7.38
CA TRP A 68 4.54 -17.81 -7.91
C TRP A 68 4.96 -18.92 -8.90
N ARG A 69 4.27 -20.07 -8.90
CA ARG A 69 4.46 -21.18 -9.85
C ARG A 69 3.47 -21.15 -11.01
N GLY A 70 2.66 -20.11 -11.11
CA GLY A 70 1.69 -19.94 -12.19
C GLY A 70 2.36 -19.66 -13.53
N SER A 71 1.63 -19.87 -14.60
CA SER A 71 2.06 -19.51 -15.95
C SER A 71 2.22 -17.98 -16.11
N ILE A 72 3.00 -17.55 -17.12
CA ILE A 72 3.13 -16.12 -17.45
C ILE A 72 1.75 -15.46 -17.62
N GLN A 73 0.79 -16.15 -18.24
CA GLN A 73 -0.55 -15.63 -18.46
C GLN A 73 -1.30 -15.35 -17.15
N GLU A 74 -1.12 -16.20 -16.14
CA GLU A 74 -1.72 -16.03 -14.82
C GLU A 74 -1.00 -14.95 -13.98
N LEU A 75 0.32 -14.88 -14.08
CA LEU A 75 1.14 -13.93 -13.33
C LEU A 75 1.10 -12.52 -13.90
N THR A 76 0.90 -12.34 -15.21
CA THR A 76 0.90 -11.02 -15.86
C THR A 76 -0.07 -10.03 -15.23
N PRO A 77 -1.37 -10.31 -15.02
CA PRO A 77 -2.30 -9.36 -14.40
C PRO A 77 -1.96 -9.10 -12.93
N VAL A 78 -1.43 -10.08 -12.23
CA VAL A 78 -1.02 -9.96 -10.83
C VAL A 78 0.18 -9.04 -10.70
N LEU A 79 1.21 -9.25 -11.52
CA LEU A 79 2.40 -8.39 -11.55
C LEU A 79 2.04 -6.98 -12.02
N ALA A 80 1.17 -6.86 -13.02
CA ALA A 80 0.67 -5.56 -13.49
C ALA A 80 0.00 -4.76 -12.36
N ASN A 81 -0.87 -5.39 -11.55
CA ASN A 81 -1.48 -4.75 -10.39
C ASN A 81 -0.42 -4.32 -9.35
N LEU A 82 0.58 -5.16 -9.08
CA LEU A 82 1.67 -4.80 -8.17
C LEU A 82 2.47 -3.60 -8.68
N ILE A 83 2.80 -3.57 -9.98
CA ILE A 83 3.52 -2.44 -10.60
C ILE A 83 2.76 -1.12 -10.40
N VAL A 84 1.45 -1.10 -10.67
CA VAL A 84 0.62 0.11 -10.44
C VAL A 84 0.66 0.54 -8.98
N ARG A 85 0.52 -0.39 -8.05
CA ARG A 85 0.58 -0.09 -6.61
C ARG A 85 1.93 0.50 -6.21
N VAL A 86 3.03 -0.08 -6.65
CA VAL A 86 4.38 0.43 -6.38
C VAL A 86 4.54 1.85 -6.92
N ILE A 87 4.13 2.12 -8.16
CA ILE A 87 4.18 3.46 -8.76
C ILE A 87 3.36 4.45 -7.93
N CYS A 88 2.11 4.10 -7.58
CA CYS A 88 1.26 4.96 -6.77
C CYS A 88 1.86 5.22 -5.39
N ILE A 89 2.39 4.19 -4.71
CA ILE A 89 3.01 4.34 -3.39
C ILE A 89 4.22 5.26 -3.46
N LEU A 90 5.10 5.09 -4.44
CA LEU A 90 6.27 5.95 -4.65
C LEU A 90 5.86 7.41 -4.94
N ALA A 91 4.77 7.61 -5.69
CA ALA A 91 4.24 8.93 -5.97
C ALA A 91 3.61 9.60 -4.74
N PHE A 92 2.93 8.84 -3.87
CA PHE A 92 2.25 9.39 -2.68
C PHE A 92 3.14 9.47 -1.44
N TYR A 93 4.19 8.65 -1.36
CA TYR A 93 5.09 8.60 -0.21
C TYR A 93 5.61 9.99 0.24
N PRO A 94 6.15 10.86 -0.65
CA PRO A 94 6.69 12.15 -0.25
C PRO A 94 5.62 13.15 0.22
N PHE A 95 4.34 12.86 -0.01
CA PHE A 95 3.22 13.74 0.34
C PHE A 95 2.45 13.28 1.58
N VAL A 96 2.87 12.19 2.23
CA VAL A 96 2.14 11.62 3.38
C VAL A 96 1.96 12.64 4.50
N ASP A 97 2.99 13.35 4.92
CA ASP A 97 2.92 14.33 6.01
C ASP A 97 2.07 15.55 5.64
N PHE A 98 2.15 15.97 4.37
CA PHE A 98 1.26 17.03 3.86
C PHE A 98 -0.21 16.56 3.87
N VAL A 99 -0.47 15.35 3.39
CA VAL A 99 -1.81 14.75 3.38
C VAL A 99 -2.33 14.55 4.80
N ALA A 100 -1.49 14.09 5.74
CA ALA A 100 -1.85 13.96 7.15
C ALA A 100 -2.29 15.29 7.75
N THR A 101 -1.50 16.35 7.58
CA THR A 101 -1.79 17.68 8.13
C THR A 101 -3.00 18.33 7.48
N PHE A 102 -3.10 18.26 6.17
CA PHE A 102 -4.18 18.90 5.41
C PHE A 102 -5.50 18.13 5.56
N GLY A 103 -5.45 16.81 5.52
CA GLY A 103 -6.65 15.96 5.55
C GLY A 103 -7.40 16.03 6.88
N LEU A 104 -6.69 16.24 7.99
CA LEU A 104 -7.32 16.45 9.32
C LEU A 104 -8.25 17.65 9.40
N LYS A 105 -8.19 18.57 8.43
CA LYS A 105 -9.14 19.69 8.33
C LYS A 105 -10.53 19.26 7.86
N PHE A 106 -10.64 18.10 7.21
CA PHE A 106 -11.87 17.65 6.54
C PHE A 106 -12.37 16.29 7.08
N VAL A 107 -11.49 15.50 7.68
CA VAL A 107 -11.78 14.13 8.11
C VAL A 107 -11.34 13.96 9.57
N SER A 108 -12.15 13.25 10.35
CA SER A 108 -11.75 12.90 11.72
C SER A 108 -10.53 11.97 11.72
N MET A 109 -9.71 12.10 12.75
CA MET A 109 -8.46 11.38 12.88
C MET A 109 -8.65 9.86 12.79
N GLU A 110 -9.74 9.32 13.38
CA GLU A 110 -10.02 7.89 13.41
C GLU A 110 -10.41 7.33 12.04
N LEU A 111 -11.15 8.10 11.23
CA LEU A 111 -11.60 7.66 9.90
C LEU A 111 -10.54 7.85 8.82
N PHE A 112 -9.52 8.65 9.09
CA PHE A 112 -8.58 9.08 8.09
C PHE A 112 -7.82 7.93 7.40
N PRO A 113 -7.26 6.92 8.11
CA PRO A 113 -6.60 5.79 7.46
C PRO A 113 -7.53 5.01 6.53
N ALA A 114 -8.80 4.84 6.91
CA ALA A 114 -9.78 4.13 6.09
C ALA A 114 -10.11 4.89 4.80
N ILE A 115 -10.34 6.20 4.89
CA ILE A 115 -10.60 7.06 3.73
C ILE A 115 -9.37 7.13 2.82
N TYR A 116 -8.17 7.27 3.40
CA TYR A 116 -6.92 7.26 2.65
C TYR A 116 -6.71 5.94 1.91
N HIS A 117 -6.96 4.80 2.56
CA HIS A 117 -6.90 3.48 1.93
C HIS A 117 -7.87 3.35 0.75
N LEU A 118 -9.13 3.78 0.94
CA LEU A 118 -10.14 3.78 -0.13
C LEU A 118 -9.72 4.65 -1.31
N SER A 119 -9.23 5.87 -1.03
CA SER A 119 -8.76 6.82 -2.04
C SER A 119 -7.58 6.26 -2.83
N LEU A 120 -6.60 5.66 -2.16
CA LEU A 120 -5.46 5.01 -2.82
C LEU A 120 -5.90 3.86 -3.73
N ASN A 121 -6.81 2.99 -3.26
CA ASN A 121 -7.29 1.89 -4.10
C ASN A 121 -8.08 2.41 -5.32
N LEU A 122 -8.85 3.47 -5.17
CA LEU A 122 -9.55 4.12 -6.28
C LEU A 122 -8.55 4.68 -7.31
N ILE A 123 -7.50 5.36 -6.85
CA ILE A 123 -6.44 5.89 -7.72
C ILE A 123 -5.71 4.76 -8.43
N VAL A 124 -5.33 3.70 -7.71
CA VAL A 124 -4.71 2.49 -8.29
C VAL A 124 -5.60 1.89 -9.39
N ALA A 125 -6.90 1.80 -9.14
CA ALA A 125 -7.85 1.28 -10.12
C ALA A 125 -7.94 2.17 -11.37
N ILE A 126 -8.04 3.49 -11.19
CA ILE A 126 -8.11 4.46 -12.30
C ILE A 126 -6.81 4.42 -13.13
N VAL A 127 -5.66 4.48 -12.48
CA VAL A 127 -4.34 4.41 -13.16
C VAL A 127 -4.18 3.07 -13.87
N GLY A 128 -4.55 1.97 -13.20
CA GLY A 128 -4.52 0.62 -13.77
C GLY A 128 -5.36 0.49 -15.04
N VAL A 129 -6.56 1.07 -15.06
CA VAL A 129 -7.44 1.05 -16.25
C VAL A 129 -6.87 1.91 -17.37
N ILE A 130 -6.48 3.16 -17.08
CA ILE A 130 -5.96 4.10 -18.10
C ILE A 130 -4.70 3.56 -18.78
N PHE A 131 -3.77 2.98 -18.01
CA PHE A 131 -2.49 2.49 -18.52
C PHE A 131 -2.42 0.97 -18.67
N SER A 132 -3.57 0.27 -18.65
CA SER A 132 -3.66 -1.20 -18.66
C SER A 132 -2.79 -1.85 -19.73
N LYS A 133 -2.88 -1.40 -20.99
CA LYS A 133 -2.11 -1.94 -22.11
C LYS A 133 -0.60 -1.87 -21.88
N ASN A 134 -0.11 -0.71 -21.45
CA ASN A 134 1.33 -0.48 -21.25
C ASN A 134 1.86 -1.28 -20.06
N ILE A 135 1.08 -1.35 -18.99
CA ILE A 135 1.46 -2.05 -17.77
C ILE A 135 1.46 -3.56 -17.97
N LEU A 136 0.44 -4.11 -18.67
CA LEU A 136 0.40 -5.53 -19.01
C LEU A 136 1.58 -5.92 -19.92
N MET A 137 1.90 -5.11 -20.92
CA MET A 137 3.05 -5.34 -21.79
C MET A 137 4.36 -5.34 -21.02
N LEU A 138 4.53 -4.40 -20.06
CA LEU A 138 5.70 -4.35 -19.18
C LEU A 138 5.78 -5.59 -18.29
N ALA A 139 4.67 -5.99 -17.66
CA ALA A 139 4.60 -7.17 -16.80
C ALA A 139 4.93 -8.45 -17.56
N THR A 140 4.37 -8.64 -18.76
CA THR A 140 4.68 -9.79 -19.62
C THR A 140 6.16 -9.84 -19.98
N LYS A 141 6.75 -8.71 -20.39
CA LYS A 141 8.18 -8.63 -20.72
C LYS A 141 9.07 -8.94 -19.50
N MET A 142 8.70 -8.48 -18.31
CA MET A 142 9.45 -8.79 -17.08
C MET A 142 9.42 -10.29 -16.78
N LEU A 143 8.27 -10.94 -16.94
CA LEU A 143 8.12 -12.38 -16.67
C LEU A 143 8.84 -13.23 -17.70
N SER A 144 8.77 -12.88 -19.00
CA SER A 144 9.47 -13.64 -20.05
C SER A 144 10.98 -13.62 -19.90
N ASN A 145 11.56 -12.50 -19.43
CA ASN A 145 13.00 -12.41 -19.18
C ASN A 145 13.47 -13.20 -17.94
N LEU A 146 12.56 -13.67 -17.10
CA LEU A 146 12.90 -14.52 -15.94
C LEU A 146 12.91 -16.02 -16.28
N GLU A 147 12.35 -16.40 -17.43
CA GLU A 147 12.35 -17.79 -17.93
C GLU A 147 13.55 -18.11 -18.83
N GLU A 148 14.28 -17.09 -19.32
CA GLU A 148 15.53 -17.22 -20.07
C GLU A 148 16.75 -17.39 -19.13
#